data_8c50d897ea68d528089bfbb96a2effd6
#
_entry.id   8c50d897ea68d528089bfbb96a2effd6
#
_cell.length_a   1.000
_cell.length_b   1.000
_cell.length_c   1.000
_cell.angle_alpha   90.00
_cell.angle_beta   90.00
_cell.angle_gamma   90.00
#
_symmetry.space_group_name_H-M   'P 1'
#
loop_
_entity.id
_entity.type
_entity.pdbx_description
1 polymer ?
#
loop_
_entity_poly.entity_id
_entity_poly.type
_entity_poly.pdbx_seq_one_letter_code
_entity_poly.pdbx_strand_id
1 'polypeptide(L)'
;MILVDTSGLLSALDESQRHHRDCAAALNEAAPPLLLSPFVLAELDYLLMRHLGASAQAALLDEVARGAYQLEPFDAVDIARAKEVVDGYSDLAIGLADASIVVLAERHSVKSVLSLDERHFRAMRIERRKRFKVLPFDR
;
A
#
# COMPACT_ATOMS: atom_id res chain seq x y z
N MET A 1 -4.41 8.38 9.58
CA MET A 1 -4.87 7.40 8.56
C MET A 1 -3.96 7.46 7.36
N ILE A 2 -3.35 6.34 7.00
CA ILE A 2 -2.52 6.20 5.80
C ILE A 2 -2.88 4.93 5.05
N LEU A 3 -2.56 4.94 3.76
CA LEU A 3 -2.58 3.75 2.91
C LEU A 3 -1.22 3.10 2.96
N VAL A 4 -1.16 1.76 2.98
CA VAL A 4 0.12 1.04 2.96
C VAL A 4 0.27 0.31 1.63
N ASP A 5 1.42 0.52 0.99
CA ASP A 5 1.80 -0.16 -0.24
C ASP A 5 2.78 -1.28 0.07
N THR A 6 2.88 -2.24 -0.82
CA THR A 6 3.73 -3.42 -0.66
C THR A 6 5.18 -3.06 -0.36
N SER A 7 5.78 -2.18 -1.16
CA SER A 7 7.21 -1.81 -0.99
C SER A 7 7.48 -1.13 0.35
N GLY A 8 6.60 -0.22 0.74
CA GLY A 8 6.73 0.50 2.01
C GLY A 8 6.56 -0.42 3.20
N LEU A 9 5.54 -1.28 3.16
CA LEU A 9 5.26 -2.19 4.27
C LEU A 9 6.33 -3.29 4.37
N LEU A 10 6.78 -3.85 3.26
CA LEU A 10 7.88 -4.81 3.24
C LEU A 10 9.13 -4.20 3.90
N SER A 11 9.48 -2.97 3.54
CA SER A 11 10.63 -2.28 4.13
C SER A 11 10.45 -2.01 5.61
N ALA A 12 9.24 -1.69 6.05
CA ALA A 12 8.95 -1.49 7.47
C ALA A 12 9.07 -2.78 8.29
N LEU A 13 8.80 -3.93 7.68
CA LEU A 13 8.80 -5.23 8.36
C LEU A 13 10.12 -6.01 8.23
N ASP A 14 10.93 -5.72 7.23
CA ASP A 14 12.18 -6.44 6.94
C ASP A 14 13.39 -5.56 7.24
N GLU A 15 14.08 -5.86 8.34
CA GLU A 15 15.25 -5.13 8.81
C GLU A 15 16.40 -5.08 7.79
N SER A 16 16.47 -6.03 6.88
CA SER A 16 17.52 -6.06 5.84
C SER A 16 17.30 -5.07 4.72
N GLN A 17 16.11 -4.48 4.62
CA GLN A 17 15.79 -3.52 3.58
C GLN A 17 16.49 -2.18 3.81
N ARG A 18 16.97 -1.57 2.72
CA ARG A 18 17.69 -0.29 2.74
C ARG A 18 16.92 0.83 3.45
N HIS A 19 15.60 0.89 3.23
CA HIS A 19 14.74 1.94 3.80
C HIS A 19 13.98 1.50 5.04
N HIS A 20 14.40 0.39 5.68
CA HIS A 20 13.70 -0.15 6.85
C HIS A 20 13.46 0.89 7.93
N ARG A 21 14.50 1.59 8.34
CA ARG A 21 14.43 2.55 9.45
C ARG A 21 13.38 3.64 9.20
N ASP A 22 13.41 4.23 8.03
CA ASP A 22 12.51 5.34 7.70
C ASP A 22 11.07 4.86 7.50
N CYS A 23 10.89 3.69 6.87
CA CYS A 23 9.56 3.11 6.70
C CYS A 23 8.96 2.65 8.01
N ALA A 24 9.75 2.02 8.88
CA ALA A 24 9.27 1.61 10.21
C ALA A 24 8.88 2.82 11.05
N ALA A 25 9.67 3.89 11.01
CA ALA A 25 9.36 5.13 11.71
C ALA A 25 8.04 5.75 11.20
N ALA A 26 7.89 5.84 9.87
CA ALA A 26 6.67 6.38 9.27
C ALA A 26 5.43 5.56 9.66
N LEU A 27 5.56 4.22 9.66
CA LEU A 27 4.46 3.33 10.05
C LEU A 27 4.08 3.53 11.51
N ASN A 28 5.06 3.62 12.40
CA ASN A 28 4.84 3.79 13.84
C ASN A 28 4.27 5.17 14.20
N GLU A 29 4.61 6.19 13.45
CA GLU A 29 4.11 7.56 13.66
C GLU A 29 2.70 7.76 13.12
N ALA A 30 2.26 6.91 12.20
CA ALA A 30 0.95 7.06 11.56
C ALA A 30 -0.19 6.81 12.54
N ALA A 31 -1.16 7.71 12.56
CA ALA A 31 -2.39 7.50 13.31
C ALA A 31 -3.23 6.39 12.65
N PRO A 32 -3.80 5.46 13.44
CA PRO A 32 -4.68 4.44 12.87
C PRO A 32 -5.97 5.06 12.30
N PRO A 33 -6.67 4.37 11.39
CA PRO A 33 -6.33 3.06 10.87
C PRO A 33 -5.26 3.10 9.78
N LEU A 34 -4.55 1.97 9.64
CA LEU A 34 -3.64 1.71 8.53
C LEU A 34 -4.42 0.94 7.48
N LEU A 35 -4.72 1.59 6.36
CA LEU A 35 -5.61 1.04 5.33
C LEU A 35 -4.85 0.06 4.44
N LEU A 36 -5.34 -1.16 4.35
CA LEU A 36 -4.70 -2.25 3.60
C LEU A 36 -5.62 -2.79 2.51
N SER A 37 -5.15 -2.71 1.26
CA SER A 37 -5.79 -3.36 0.12
C SER A 37 -5.59 -4.87 0.17
N PRO A 38 -6.59 -5.69 -0.19
CA PRO A 38 -6.43 -7.13 -0.27
C PRO A 38 -5.39 -7.55 -1.32
N PHE A 39 -5.18 -6.75 -2.36
CA PHE A 39 -4.19 -7.02 -3.40
C PHE A 39 -2.77 -6.73 -2.91
N VAL A 40 -2.60 -5.69 -2.10
CA VAL A 40 -1.35 -5.40 -1.42
C VAL A 40 -1.04 -6.52 -0.42
N LEU A 41 -2.03 -6.97 0.34
CA LEU A 41 -1.84 -8.07 1.29
C LEU A 41 -1.37 -9.35 0.59
N ALA A 42 -1.98 -9.71 -0.52
CA ALA A 42 -1.60 -10.91 -1.27
C ALA A 42 -0.16 -10.82 -1.81
N GLU A 43 0.21 -9.67 -2.33
CA GLU A 43 1.57 -9.42 -2.85
C GLU A 43 2.61 -9.44 -1.73
N LEU A 44 2.30 -8.79 -0.61
CA LEU A 44 3.18 -8.76 0.57
C LEU A 44 3.34 -10.15 1.19
N ASP A 45 2.26 -10.91 1.29
CA ASP A 45 2.27 -12.30 1.77
C ASP A 45 3.28 -13.14 0.98
N TYR A 46 3.20 -13.08 -0.34
CA TYR A 46 4.11 -13.79 -1.23
C TYR A 46 5.57 -13.37 -1.01
N LEU A 47 5.82 -12.07 -0.93
CA LEU A 47 7.18 -11.54 -0.78
C LEU A 47 7.78 -11.87 0.59
N LEU A 48 6.99 -11.77 1.67
CA LEU A 48 7.47 -12.14 3.01
C LEU A 48 7.80 -13.62 3.09
N MET A 49 6.95 -14.48 2.56
CA MET A 49 7.22 -15.92 2.54
C MET A 49 8.51 -16.21 1.78
N ARG A 50 8.69 -15.58 0.63
CA ARG A 50 9.87 -15.79 -0.22
C ARG A 50 11.17 -15.28 0.42
N HIS A 51 11.13 -14.10 1.03
CA HIS A 51 12.33 -13.43 1.55
C HIS A 51 12.66 -13.78 3.00
N LEU A 52 11.65 -13.96 3.84
CA LEU A 52 11.83 -14.16 5.27
C LEU A 52 11.27 -15.49 5.80
N GLY A 53 10.49 -16.22 5.00
CA GLY A 53 9.97 -17.52 5.34
C GLY A 53 8.61 -17.53 6.03
N ALA A 54 8.17 -18.73 6.40
CA ALA A 54 6.82 -18.98 6.89
C ALA A 54 6.47 -18.27 8.20
N SER A 55 7.44 -18.06 9.09
CA SER A 55 7.16 -17.40 10.38
C SER A 55 6.83 -15.92 10.20
N ALA A 56 7.49 -15.23 9.27
CA ALA A 56 7.18 -13.83 8.95
C ALA A 56 5.82 -13.71 8.27
N GLN A 57 5.50 -14.63 7.37
CA GLN A 57 4.18 -14.72 6.75
C GLN A 57 3.09 -14.90 7.80
N ALA A 58 3.26 -15.87 8.71
CA ALA A 58 2.29 -16.13 9.76
C ALA A 58 2.09 -14.91 10.67
N ALA A 59 3.15 -14.21 11.02
CA ALA A 59 3.08 -13.02 11.86
C ALA A 59 2.26 -11.90 11.17
N LEU A 60 2.46 -11.67 9.89
CA LEU A 60 1.68 -10.70 9.12
C LEU A 60 0.19 -11.06 9.12
N LEU A 61 -0.13 -12.31 8.80
CA LEU A 61 -1.53 -12.75 8.72
C LEU A 61 -2.23 -12.66 10.08
N ASP A 62 -1.52 -12.98 11.17
CA ASP A 62 -2.04 -12.80 12.53
C ASP A 62 -2.31 -11.34 12.85
N GLU A 63 -1.43 -10.44 12.49
CA GLU A 63 -1.61 -9.00 12.72
C GLU A 63 -2.81 -8.46 11.95
N VAL A 64 -2.96 -8.85 10.70
CA VAL A 64 -4.12 -8.44 9.88
C VAL A 64 -5.42 -8.99 10.47
N ALA A 65 -5.43 -10.28 10.86
CA ALA A 65 -6.61 -10.91 11.45
C ALA A 65 -7.02 -10.26 12.78
N ARG A 66 -6.07 -9.75 13.56
CA ARG A 66 -6.33 -9.05 14.81
C ARG A 66 -6.71 -7.58 14.64
N GLY A 67 -6.67 -7.06 13.42
CA GLY A 67 -7.05 -5.68 13.15
C GLY A 67 -5.93 -4.65 13.30
N ALA A 68 -4.66 -5.06 13.33
CA ALA A 68 -3.55 -4.11 13.33
C ALA A 68 -3.54 -3.24 12.07
N TYR A 69 -4.04 -3.79 10.98
CA TYR A 69 -4.34 -3.09 9.73
C TYR A 69 -5.83 -3.19 9.48
N GLN A 70 -6.41 -2.15 8.89
CA GLN A 70 -7.79 -2.20 8.44
C GLN A 70 -7.83 -2.79 7.02
N LEU A 71 -8.14 -4.09 6.93
CA LEU A 71 -8.30 -4.75 5.65
C LEU A 71 -9.59 -4.25 4.99
N GLU A 72 -9.43 -3.65 3.81
CA GLU A 72 -10.53 -3.01 3.11
C GLU A 72 -11.26 -4.00 2.20
N PRO A 73 -12.61 -3.94 2.15
CA PRO A 73 -13.35 -4.71 1.15
C PRO A 73 -13.10 -4.14 -0.25
N PHE A 74 -13.14 -5.02 -1.25
CA PHE A 74 -12.92 -4.61 -2.63
C PHE A 74 -13.77 -5.51 -3.53
N ASP A 75 -14.83 -4.96 -4.10
CA ASP A 75 -15.80 -5.71 -4.90
C ASP A 75 -15.68 -5.39 -6.41
N ALA A 76 -16.63 -5.92 -7.20
CA ALA A 76 -16.60 -5.75 -8.65
C ALA A 76 -16.73 -4.28 -9.08
N VAL A 77 -17.46 -3.45 -8.34
CA VAL A 77 -17.55 -2.01 -8.64
C VAL A 77 -16.20 -1.34 -8.43
N ASP A 78 -15.50 -1.70 -7.38
CA ASP A 78 -14.16 -1.21 -7.10
C ASP A 78 -13.16 -1.67 -8.17
N ILE A 79 -13.29 -2.90 -8.65
CA ILE A 79 -12.46 -3.42 -9.77
C ILE A 79 -12.69 -2.59 -11.04
N ALA A 80 -13.94 -2.23 -11.33
CA ALA A 80 -14.24 -1.40 -12.50
C ALA A 80 -13.55 -0.04 -12.40
N ARG A 81 -13.56 0.58 -11.21
CA ARG A 81 -12.85 1.84 -10.97
C ARG A 81 -11.33 1.66 -11.08
N ALA A 82 -10.80 0.57 -10.52
CA ALA A 82 -9.37 0.26 -10.61
C ALA A 82 -8.94 0.08 -12.07
N LYS A 83 -9.78 -0.54 -12.91
CA LYS A 83 -9.51 -0.65 -14.35
C LYS A 83 -9.39 0.71 -15.02
N GLU A 84 -10.26 1.65 -14.68
CA GLU A 84 -10.15 3.03 -15.21
C GLU A 84 -8.81 3.67 -14.83
N VAL A 85 -8.33 3.43 -13.62
CA VAL A 85 -7.02 3.92 -13.17
C VAL A 85 -5.90 3.29 -13.99
N VAL A 86 -5.92 1.96 -14.15
CA VAL A 86 -4.92 1.24 -14.97
C VAL A 86 -4.90 1.79 -16.40
N ASP A 87 -6.07 1.96 -17.02
CA ASP A 87 -6.19 2.46 -18.37
C ASP A 87 -5.66 3.91 -18.50
N GLY A 88 -5.88 4.72 -17.50
CA GLY A 88 -5.44 6.11 -17.48
C GLY A 88 -3.92 6.30 -17.38
N TYR A 89 -3.19 5.26 -16.94
CA TYR A 89 -1.73 5.28 -16.78
C TYR A 89 -1.08 4.11 -17.51
N SER A 90 -1.56 3.77 -18.70
CA SER A 90 -1.11 2.60 -19.47
C SER A 90 0.38 2.62 -19.77
N ASP A 91 0.98 3.79 -19.93
CA ASP A 91 2.42 3.97 -20.16
C ASP A 91 3.29 3.65 -18.94
N LEU A 92 2.71 3.70 -17.73
CA LEU A 92 3.41 3.36 -16.49
C LEU A 92 3.31 1.88 -16.15
N ALA A 93 2.44 1.15 -16.83
CA ALA A 93 2.22 -0.28 -16.58
C ALA A 93 1.93 -0.59 -15.11
N ILE A 94 1.10 0.23 -14.45
CA ILE A 94 0.73 -0.01 -13.06
C ILE A 94 -0.10 -1.29 -12.93
N GLY A 95 0.06 -1.97 -11.80
CA GLY A 95 -0.71 -3.16 -11.50
C GLY A 95 -1.99 -2.86 -10.72
N LEU A 96 -2.76 -3.93 -10.49
CA LEU A 96 -4.00 -3.85 -9.72
C LEU A 96 -3.78 -3.38 -8.28
N ALA A 97 -2.66 -3.79 -7.65
CA ALA A 97 -2.34 -3.34 -6.29
C ALA A 97 -2.22 -1.82 -6.23
N ASP A 98 -1.44 -1.19 -7.14
CA ASP A 98 -1.30 0.26 -7.21
C ASP A 98 -2.66 0.93 -7.45
N ALA A 99 -3.41 0.44 -8.42
CA ALA A 99 -4.72 0.98 -8.76
C ALA A 99 -5.69 0.89 -7.59
N SER A 100 -5.63 -0.20 -6.81
CA SER A 100 -6.48 -0.37 -5.63
C SER A 100 -6.20 0.68 -4.56
N ILE A 101 -4.96 1.12 -4.42
CA ILE A 101 -4.61 2.19 -3.48
C ILE A 101 -5.26 3.51 -3.90
N VAL A 102 -5.31 3.81 -5.19
CA VAL A 102 -6.03 5.01 -5.68
C VAL A 102 -7.52 4.92 -5.32
N VAL A 103 -8.14 3.76 -5.53
CA VAL A 103 -9.56 3.55 -5.20
C VAL A 103 -9.81 3.75 -3.70
N LEU A 104 -8.95 3.20 -2.84
CA LEU A 104 -9.07 3.37 -1.39
C LEU A 104 -8.81 4.80 -0.95
N ALA A 105 -7.87 5.49 -1.60
CA ALA A 105 -7.60 6.91 -1.34
C ALA A 105 -8.85 7.76 -1.62
N GLU A 106 -9.54 7.47 -2.70
CA GLU A 106 -10.81 8.14 -3.04
C GLU A 106 -11.92 7.82 -2.03
N ARG A 107 -12.04 6.54 -1.66
CA ARG A 107 -13.06 6.07 -0.70
C ARG A 107 -12.95 6.78 0.65
N HIS A 108 -11.74 6.93 1.16
CA HIS A 108 -11.48 7.48 2.50
C HIS A 108 -11.05 8.94 2.51
N SER A 109 -10.90 9.57 1.36
CA SER A 109 -10.35 10.93 1.22
C SER A 109 -8.98 11.05 1.90
N VAL A 110 -8.12 10.05 1.68
CA VAL A 110 -6.77 9.96 2.25
C VAL A 110 -5.75 10.10 1.14
N LYS A 111 -4.74 10.93 1.33
CA LYS A 111 -3.69 11.14 0.33
C LYS A 111 -2.34 10.57 0.73
N SER A 112 -2.14 10.19 1.99
CA SER A 112 -0.85 9.68 2.46
C SER A 112 -0.72 8.19 2.18
N VAL A 113 0.37 7.80 1.53
CA VAL A 113 0.71 6.40 1.23
C VAL A 113 2.13 6.10 1.67
N LEU A 114 2.33 4.97 2.35
CA LEU A 114 3.65 4.46 2.68
C LEU A 114 4.13 3.58 1.51
N SER A 115 5.05 4.10 0.70
CA SER A 115 5.56 3.41 -0.49
C SER A 115 6.97 3.87 -0.84
N LEU A 116 7.76 3.00 -1.41
CA LEU A 116 9.05 3.34 -2.02
C LEU A 116 8.91 3.55 -3.53
N ASP A 117 7.74 3.32 -4.08
CA ASP A 117 7.49 3.45 -5.52
C ASP A 117 7.08 4.88 -5.89
N GLU A 118 8.06 5.77 -5.89
CA GLU A 118 7.84 7.17 -6.25
C GLU A 118 7.40 7.34 -7.69
N ARG A 119 7.90 6.50 -8.60
CA ARG A 119 7.56 6.59 -10.02
C ARG A 119 6.06 6.53 -10.26
N HIS A 120 5.39 5.55 -9.66
CA HIS A 120 3.95 5.37 -9.81
C HIS A 120 3.16 6.39 -8.98
N PHE A 121 3.48 6.55 -7.70
CA PHE A 121 2.69 7.42 -6.81
C PHE A 121 2.91 8.91 -7.04
N ARG A 122 4.03 9.32 -7.66
CA ARG A 122 4.21 10.72 -8.10
C ARG A 122 3.39 11.03 -9.36
N ALA A 123 3.13 10.03 -10.21
CA ALA A 123 2.39 10.21 -11.45
C ALA A 123 0.88 10.08 -11.24
N MET A 124 0.44 9.10 -10.45
CA MET A 124 -0.98 8.86 -10.24
C MET A 124 -1.65 10.00 -9.45
N ARG A 125 -2.93 10.21 -9.73
CA ARG A 125 -3.73 11.25 -9.07
C ARG A 125 -4.98 10.64 -8.43
N ILE A 126 -5.33 11.15 -7.26
CA ILE A 126 -6.57 10.84 -6.57
C ILE A 126 -7.66 11.73 -7.16
N GLU A 127 -8.80 11.13 -7.56
CA GLU A 127 -9.89 11.85 -8.22
C GLU A 127 -9.40 12.65 -9.45
N ARG A 128 -8.40 12.10 -10.15
CA ARG A 128 -7.79 12.66 -11.37
C ARG A 128 -7.07 13.99 -11.19
N ARG A 129 -6.91 14.50 -9.96
CA ARG A 129 -6.33 15.82 -9.70
C ARG A 129 -5.39 15.93 -8.50
N LYS A 130 -5.69 15.23 -7.40
CA LYS A 130 -4.93 15.38 -6.14
C LYS A 130 -3.67 14.54 -6.15
N ARG A 131 -2.59 15.07 -5.62
CA ARG A 131 -1.33 14.36 -5.48
C ARG A 131 -1.32 13.50 -4.24
N PHE A 132 -0.63 12.37 -4.31
CA PHE A 132 -0.28 11.58 -3.12
C PHE A 132 0.81 12.30 -2.30
N LYS A 133 0.72 12.13 -0.99
CA LYS A 133 1.84 12.38 -0.08
C LYS A 133 2.54 11.04 0.12
N VAL A 134 3.76 10.90 -0.39
CA VAL A 134 4.49 9.63 -0.42
C VAL A 134 5.44 9.55 0.77
N LEU A 135 5.11 8.74 1.77
CA LEU A 135 5.94 8.50 2.93
C LEU A 135 6.90 7.33 2.64
N PRO A 136 8.13 7.36 3.13
CA PRO A 136 8.70 8.29 4.13
C PRO A 136 9.28 9.58 3.54
N PHE A 137 9.21 9.79 2.24
CA PHE A 137 9.91 10.91 1.56
C PHE A 137 9.28 12.28 1.85
N ASP A 138 7.95 12.33 1.95
CA ASP A 138 7.20 13.59 2.13
C ASP A 138 6.81 13.80 3.59
N ARG A 139 7.76 14.02 4.42
CA ARG A 139 7.49 14.30 5.83
C ARG A 139 7.24 15.77 6.11
#